data_062c9924ba325218925ff4995a2d6992
#
_entry.id   062c9924ba325218925ff4995a2d6992
#
_cell.length_a   1.000
_cell.length_b   1.000
_cell.length_c   1.000
_cell.angle_alpha   90.00
_cell.angle_beta   90.00
_cell.angle_gamma   90.00
#
_symmetry.space_group_name_H-M   'P 1'
#
loop_
_entity.id
_entity.type
_entity.pdbx_description
1 polymer ?
#
loop_
_entity_poly.entity_id
_entity_poly.type
_entity_poly.pdbx_seq_one_letter_code
_entity_poly.pdbx_strand_id
1 'polypeptide(L)'
;RNASRRRRAAIVADDEDARRAAGERNTGRVLALMSAASYGGSYVARKFAMRWLPDPLIGAFIGAVAAFVWFAVAALFSAAYRRHLSELFRRPTGWQLVAAAFVSLGQTAQFVALSFTTVTAVAIIGTIEMFLAAWLAAWVLRTEDRPGPIFALASLMAMAGVIVLALVRT
;
A
#
# COMPACT_ATOMS: atom_id res chain seq x y z
N ARG A 1 37.83 -2.18 37.04
CA ARG A 1 37.74 -3.20 35.94
C ARG A 1 36.30 -3.55 35.52
N ASN A 2 35.35 -3.63 36.43
CA ASN A 2 33.93 -3.98 36.10
C ASN A 2 33.15 -2.87 35.36
N ALA A 3 33.42 -1.59 35.64
CA ALA A 3 32.75 -0.47 34.99
C ALA A 3 33.11 -0.34 33.51
N SER A 4 34.37 -0.57 33.14
CA SER A 4 34.81 -0.53 31.75
C SER A 4 34.29 -1.69 30.91
N ARG A 5 34.10 -2.87 31.51
CA ARG A 5 33.46 -4.01 30.85
C ARG A 5 31.99 -3.78 30.62
N ARG A 6 31.26 -3.22 31.57
CA ARG A 6 29.84 -2.85 31.41
C ARG A 6 29.63 -1.79 30.34
N ARG A 7 30.51 -0.79 30.25
CA ARG A 7 30.44 0.26 29.24
C ARG A 7 30.72 -0.29 27.82
N ARG A 8 31.69 -1.21 27.69
CA ARG A 8 31.94 -1.87 26.40
C ARG A 8 30.77 -2.76 25.96
N ALA A 9 30.16 -3.51 26.87
CA ALA A 9 29.00 -4.34 26.56
C ALA A 9 27.79 -3.49 26.13
N ALA A 10 27.56 -2.34 26.75
CA ALA A 10 26.50 -1.42 26.36
C ALA A 10 26.72 -0.82 24.96
N ILE A 11 27.97 -0.45 24.63
CA ILE A 11 28.30 0.09 23.29
C ILE A 11 28.11 -0.98 22.21
N VAL A 12 28.51 -2.25 22.49
CA VAL A 12 28.33 -3.34 21.52
C VAL A 12 26.83 -3.66 21.33
N ALA A 13 26.04 -3.66 22.38
CA ALA A 13 24.58 -3.87 22.29
C ALA A 13 23.90 -2.76 21.46
N ASP A 14 24.27 -1.49 21.69
CA ASP A 14 23.74 -0.34 20.94
C ASP A 14 24.11 -0.42 19.44
N ASP A 15 25.33 -0.86 19.12
CA ASP A 15 25.78 -1.08 17.73
C ASP A 15 25.04 -2.22 17.04
N GLU A 16 24.75 -3.30 17.76
CA GLU A 16 23.97 -4.44 17.23
C GLU A 16 22.51 -4.04 16.97
N ASP A 17 21.89 -3.30 17.88
CA ASP A 17 20.53 -2.82 17.72
C ASP A 17 20.43 -1.80 16.56
N ALA A 18 21.43 -0.92 16.41
CA ALA A 18 21.52 0.00 15.29
C ALA A 18 21.65 -0.73 13.93
N ARG A 19 22.46 -1.81 13.88
CA ARG A 19 22.62 -2.65 12.68
C ARG A 19 21.33 -3.40 12.33
N ARG A 20 20.64 -3.95 13.33
CA ARG A 20 19.33 -4.62 13.14
C ARG A 20 18.30 -3.65 12.58
N ALA A 21 18.16 -2.47 13.20
CA ALA A 21 17.28 -1.42 12.75
C ALA A 21 17.61 -0.90 11.33
N ALA A 22 18.91 -0.87 10.95
CA ALA A 22 19.32 -0.54 9.60
C ALA A 22 18.96 -1.64 8.59
N GLY A 23 19.11 -2.92 8.97
CA GLY A 23 18.70 -4.08 8.17
C GLY A 23 17.20 -4.11 7.93
N GLU A 24 16.41 -3.91 8.96
CA GLU A 24 14.93 -3.85 8.88
C GLU A 24 14.46 -2.71 7.96
N ARG A 25 15.08 -1.52 8.10
CA ARG A 25 14.78 -0.38 7.21
C ARG A 25 15.13 -0.67 5.75
N ASN A 26 16.24 -1.36 5.48
CA ASN A 26 16.62 -1.70 4.11
C ASN A 26 15.69 -2.75 3.51
N THR A 27 15.31 -3.76 4.29
CA THR A 27 14.30 -4.75 3.89
C THR A 27 12.95 -4.08 3.58
N GLY A 28 12.51 -3.16 4.45
CA GLY A 28 11.29 -2.39 4.23
C GLY A 28 11.33 -1.57 2.93
N ARG A 29 12.48 -0.95 2.60
CA ARG A 29 12.66 -0.20 1.34
C ARG A 29 12.57 -1.10 0.11
N VAL A 30 13.21 -2.26 0.14
CA VAL A 30 13.15 -3.23 -0.96
C VAL A 30 11.72 -3.71 -1.17
N LEU A 31 11.02 -4.08 -0.10
CA LEU A 31 9.62 -4.51 -0.17
C LEU A 31 8.72 -3.39 -0.70
N ALA A 32 8.95 -2.14 -0.30
CA ALA A 32 8.20 -0.99 -0.80
C ALA A 32 8.42 -0.78 -2.31
N LEU A 33 9.65 -0.91 -2.80
CA LEU A 33 9.96 -0.83 -4.24
C LEU A 33 9.29 -1.95 -5.03
N MET A 34 9.34 -3.18 -4.53
CA MET A 34 8.65 -4.33 -5.16
C MET A 34 7.13 -4.12 -5.19
N SER A 35 6.55 -3.61 -4.10
CA SER A 35 5.14 -3.26 -4.02
C SER A 35 4.77 -2.18 -5.05
N ALA A 36 5.56 -1.11 -5.14
CA ALA A 36 5.33 -0.03 -6.11
C ALA A 36 5.39 -0.53 -7.56
N ALA A 37 6.38 -1.37 -7.89
CA ALA A 37 6.51 -1.97 -9.21
C ALA A 37 5.31 -2.88 -9.55
N SER A 38 4.88 -3.70 -8.58
CA SER A 38 3.70 -4.58 -8.73
C SER A 38 2.42 -3.77 -8.91
N TYR A 39 2.28 -2.68 -8.16
CA TYR A 39 1.11 -1.80 -8.26
C TYR A 39 1.06 -1.11 -9.63
N GLY A 40 2.18 -0.54 -10.08
CA GLY A 40 2.31 0.07 -11.41
C GLY A 40 2.02 -0.94 -12.53
N GLY A 41 2.57 -2.15 -12.44
CA GLY A 41 2.29 -3.25 -13.38
C GLY A 41 0.81 -3.62 -13.40
N SER A 42 0.14 -3.61 -12.25
CA SER A 42 -1.29 -3.93 -12.16
C SER A 42 -2.17 -2.92 -12.91
N TYR A 43 -1.83 -1.62 -12.89
CA TYR A 43 -2.56 -0.62 -13.68
C TYR A 43 -2.47 -0.87 -15.17
N VAL A 44 -1.27 -1.20 -15.66
CA VAL A 44 -1.05 -1.52 -17.06
C VAL A 44 -1.82 -2.78 -17.47
N ALA A 45 -1.74 -3.83 -16.66
CA ALA A 45 -2.46 -5.08 -16.89
C ALA A 45 -3.98 -4.88 -16.92
N ARG A 46 -4.53 -4.09 -15.98
CA ARG A 46 -5.96 -3.74 -15.95
C ARG A 46 -6.37 -2.99 -17.22
N LYS A 47 -5.61 -1.99 -17.63
CA LYS A 47 -5.92 -1.22 -18.86
C LYS A 47 -5.86 -2.12 -20.11
N PHE A 48 -4.90 -3.04 -20.16
CA PHE A 48 -4.82 -4.01 -21.24
C PHE A 48 -6.02 -4.97 -21.24
N ALA A 49 -6.39 -5.51 -20.08
CA ALA A 49 -7.54 -6.38 -19.94
C ALA A 49 -8.85 -5.72 -20.39
N MET A 50 -9.03 -4.43 -20.10
CA MET A 50 -10.21 -3.65 -20.50
C MET A 50 -10.33 -3.44 -22.03
N ARG A 51 -9.28 -3.70 -22.82
CA ARG A 51 -9.40 -3.73 -24.29
C ARG A 51 -10.21 -4.92 -24.77
N TRP A 52 -10.17 -6.03 -24.05
CA TRP A 52 -10.87 -7.27 -24.37
C TRP A 52 -12.22 -7.38 -23.67
N LEU A 53 -12.30 -6.79 -22.49
CA LEU A 53 -13.50 -6.80 -21.66
C LEU A 53 -13.75 -5.37 -21.15
N PRO A 54 -14.50 -4.57 -21.92
CA PRO A 54 -14.64 -3.12 -21.64
C PRO A 54 -15.58 -2.78 -20.46
N ASP A 55 -16.04 -3.78 -19.73
CA ASP A 55 -16.90 -3.57 -18.55
C ASP A 55 -16.05 -3.44 -17.25
N PRO A 56 -16.04 -2.26 -16.63
CA PRO A 56 -15.25 -2.02 -15.41
C PRO A 56 -15.71 -2.86 -14.22
N LEU A 57 -17.01 -3.18 -14.12
CA LEU A 57 -17.54 -3.98 -13.00
C LEU A 57 -17.10 -5.43 -13.11
N ILE A 58 -17.15 -5.99 -14.32
CA ILE A 58 -16.65 -7.34 -14.58
C ILE A 58 -15.13 -7.37 -14.35
N GLY A 59 -14.40 -6.35 -14.77
CA GLY A 59 -12.95 -6.23 -14.52
C GLY A 59 -12.63 -6.22 -13.01
N ALA A 60 -13.36 -5.45 -12.22
CA ALA A 60 -13.22 -5.40 -10.77
C ALA A 60 -13.54 -6.76 -10.12
N PHE A 61 -14.60 -7.42 -10.57
CA PHE A 61 -15.01 -8.75 -10.09
C PHE A 61 -13.94 -9.81 -10.38
N ILE A 62 -13.42 -9.87 -11.61
CA ILE A 62 -12.34 -10.78 -11.96
C ILE A 62 -11.10 -10.52 -11.12
N GLY A 63 -10.76 -9.25 -10.87
CA GLY A 63 -9.65 -8.87 -9.99
C GLY A 63 -9.84 -9.37 -8.56
N ALA A 64 -11.05 -9.26 -8.02
CA ALA A 64 -11.39 -9.76 -6.69
C ALA A 64 -11.30 -11.30 -6.61
N VAL A 65 -11.81 -12.01 -7.61
CA VAL A 65 -11.71 -13.47 -7.72
C VAL A 65 -10.25 -13.91 -7.82
N ALA A 66 -9.45 -13.26 -8.66
CA ALA A 66 -8.02 -13.55 -8.80
C ALA A 66 -7.26 -13.35 -7.47
N ALA A 67 -7.55 -12.27 -6.75
CA ALA A 67 -6.97 -12.02 -5.43
C ALA A 67 -7.38 -13.11 -4.43
N PHE A 68 -8.65 -13.50 -4.41
CA PHE A 68 -9.13 -14.58 -3.55
C PHE A 68 -8.44 -15.91 -3.84
N VAL A 69 -8.34 -16.28 -5.12
CA VAL A 69 -7.63 -17.50 -5.55
C VAL A 69 -6.16 -17.45 -5.12
N TRP A 70 -5.49 -16.29 -5.29
CA TRP A 70 -4.11 -16.12 -4.85
C TRP A 70 -3.94 -16.35 -3.36
N PHE A 71 -4.79 -15.76 -2.52
CA PHE A 71 -4.75 -15.97 -1.07
C PHE A 71 -5.11 -17.40 -0.68
N ALA A 72 -6.04 -18.05 -1.37
CA ALA A 72 -6.36 -19.45 -1.16
C ALA A 72 -5.16 -20.34 -1.47
N VAL A 73 -4.48 -20.12 -2.59
CA VAL A 73 -3.25 -20.84 -2.96
C VAL A 73 -2.14 -20.57 -1.93
N ALA A 74 -1.93 -19.32 -1.53
CA ALA A 74 -0.95 -18.98 -0.49
C ALA A 74 -1.23 -19.70 0.84
N ALA A 75 -2.51 -19.88 1.19
CA ALA A 75 -2.93 -20.62 2.38
C ALA A 75 -2.61 -22.12 2.31
N LEU A 76 -2.50 -22.72 1.12
CA LEU A 76 -2.06 -24.10 0.96
C LEU A 76 -0.59 -24.28 1.37
N PHE A 77 0.25 -23.29 1.09
CA PHE A 77 1.70 -23.34 1.33
C PHE A 77 2.13 -22.73 2.66
N SER A 78 1.28 -21.95 3.33
CA SER A 78 1.63 -21.25 4.57
C SER A 78 0.59 -21.44 5.66
N ALA A 79 1.03 -22.02 6.79
CA ALA A 79 0.19 -22.19 7.98
C ALA A 79 -0.27 -20.84 8.58
N ALA A 80 0.53 -19.79 8.46
CA ALA A 80 0.17 -18.45 8.91
C ALA A 80 -1.01 -17.89 8.10
N TYR A 81 -0.95 -17.96 6.77
CA TYR A 81 -2.06 -17.54 5.90
C TYR A 81 -3.34 -18.34 6.16
N ARG A 82 -3.23 -19.66 6.39
CA ARG A 82 -4.38 -20.52 6.73
C ARG A 82 -5.07 -20.09 8.01
N ARG A 83 -4.29 -19.78 9.04
CA ARG A 83 -4.82 -19.30 10.32
C ARG A 83 -5.56 -17.99 10.16
N HIS A 84 -4.92 -17.00 9.54
CA HIS A 84 -5.51 -15.67 9.36
C HIS A 84 -6.76 -15.70 8.47
N LEU A 85 -6.75 -16.50 7.41
CA LEU A 85 -7.92 -16.69 6.56
C LEU A 85 -9.09 -17.32 7.34
N SER A 86 -8.80 -18.35 8.14
CA SER A 86 -9.80 -19.01 8.99
C SER A 86 -10.39 -18.05 10.04
N GLU A 87 -9.56 -17.22 10.67
CA GLU A 87 -9.99 -16.23 11.65
C GLU A 87 -10.88 -15.16 11.01
N LEU A 88 -10.53 -14.69 9.81
CA LEU A 88 -11.29 -13.70 9.05
C LEU A 88 -12.74 -14.19 8.78
N PHE A 89 -12.89 -15.45 8.39
CA PHE A 89 -14.22 -16.01 8.10
C PHE A 89 -15.01 -16.41 9.35
N ARG A 90 -14.31 -16.78 10.43
CA ARG A 90 -15.00 -17.22 11.65
C ARG A 90 -15.48 -16.07 12.54
N ARG A 91 -14.74 -14.97 12.57
CA ARG A 91 -15.03 -13.82 13.45
C ARG A 91 -14.71 -12.49 12.75
N PRO A 92 -15.45 -12.11 11.71
CA PRO A 92 -15.21 -10.84 11.06
C PRO A 92 -15.50 -9.70 12.04
N THR A 93 -14.53 -8.81 12.20
CA THR A 93 -14.71 -7.59 12.98
C THR A 93 -15.45 -6.56 12.14
N GLY A 94 -16.30 -5.73 12.75
CA GLY A 94 -17.01 -4.67 12.01
C GLY A 94 -16.08 -3.76 11.20
N TRP A 95 -14.91 -3.42 11.75
CA TRP A 95 -13.88 -2.63 11.05
C TRP A 95 -13.30 -3.34 9.82
N GLN A 96 -13.18 -4.66 9.84
CA GLN A 96 -12.73 -5.44 8.68
C GLN A 96 -13.76 -5.39 7.55
N LEU A 97 -15.05 -5.46 7.88
CA LEU A 97 -16.12 -5.32 6.89
C LEU A 97 -16.16 -3.92 6.27
N VAL A 98 -16.01 -2.89 7.10
CA VAL A 98 -15.91 -1.50 6.62
C VAL A 98 -14.70 -1.32 5.72
N ALA A 99 -13.52 -1.80 6.13
CA ALA A 99 -12.32 -1.74 5.31
C ALA A 99 -12.49 -2.49 3.97
N ALA A 100 -13.07 -3.69 4.00
CA ALA A 100 -13.35 -4.47 2.79
C ALA A 100 -14.30 -3.73 1.83
N ALA A 101 -15.35 -3.09 2.36
CA ALA A 101 -16.28 -2.30 1.56
C ALA A 101 -15.57 -1.10 0.89
N PHE A 102 -14.76 -0.34 1.63
CA PHE A 102 -14.02 0.79 1.08
C PHE A 102 -12.98 0.36 0.05
N VAL A 103 -12.25 -0.73 0.30
CA VAL A 103 -11.27 -1.28 -0.66
C VAL A 103 -11.98 -1.73 -1.94
N SER A 104 -13.11 -2.42 -1.82
CA SER A 104 -13.89 -2.88 -2.98
C SER A 104 -14.42 -1.71 -3.80
N LEU A 105 -14.95 -0.68 -3.14
CA LEU A 105 -15.43 0.53 -3.78
C LEU A 105 -14.28 1.28 -4.49
N GLY A 106 -13.14 1.43 -3.82
CA GLY A 106 -11.95 2.07 -4.39
C GLY A 106 -11.41 1.31 -5.62
N GLN A 107 -11.35 -0.01 -5.56
CA GLN A 107 -10.94 -0.84 -6.70
C GLN A 107 -11.90 -0.71 -7.88
N THR A 108 -13.20 -0.73 -7.63
CA THR A 108 -14.22 -0.53 -8.67
C THR A 108 -14.10 0.86 -9.28
N ALA A 109 -13.95 1.89 -8.47
CA ALA A 109 -13.76 3.27 -8.95
C ALA A 109 -12.48 3.41 -9.80
N GLN A 110 -11.40 2.72 -9.46
CA GLN A 110 -10.18 2.69 -10.26
C GLN A 110 -10.40 2.05 -11.64
N PHE A 111 -11.15 0.95 -11.73
CA PHE A 111 -11.50 0.35 -13.01
C PHE A 111 -12.37 1.29 -13.85
N VAL A 112 -13.36 1.92 -13.23
CA VAL A 112 -14.20 2.93 -13.89
C VAL A 112 -13.34 4.09 -14.39
N ALA A 113 -12.44 4.63 -13.57
CA ALA A 113 -11.54 5.71 -13.98
C ALA A 113 -10.65 5.30 -15.17
N LEU A 114 -10.13 4.08 -15.17
CA LEU A 114 -9.31 3.55 -16.27
C LEU A 114 -10.10 3.39 -17.59
N SER A 115 -11.43 3.26 -17.56
CA SER A 115 -12.24 3.24 -18.78
C SER A 115 -12.30 4.60 -19.46
N PHE A 116 -12.30 5.68 -18.68
CA PHE A 116 -12.47 7.05 -19.19
C PHE A 116 -11.16 7.80 -19.40
N THR A 117 -10.05 7.36 -18.76
CA THR A 117 -8.79 8.11 -18.82
C THR A 117 -7.56 7.20 -18.98
N THR A 118 -6.38 7.81 -19.00
CA THR A 118 -5.11 7.09 -19.19
C THR A 118 -4.60 6.51 -17.88
N VAL A 119 -3.80 5.43 -17.98
CA VAL A 119 -3.09 4.82 -16.84
C VAL A 119 -2.29 5.86 -16.06
N THR A 120 -1.59 6.74 -16.77
CA THR A 120 -0.77 7.80 -16.15
C THR A 120 -1.61 8.72 -15.29
N ALA A 121 -2.78 9.18 -15.76
CA ALA A 121 -3.64 10.06 -14.99
C ALA A 121 -4.17 9.37 -13.72
N VAL A 122 -4.63 8.12 -13.82
CA VAL A 122 -5.11 7.35 -12.67
C VAL A 122 -3.99 7.10 -11.67
N ALA A 123 -2.78 6.75 -12.13
CA ALA A 123 -1.63 6.52 -11.25
C ALA A 123 -1.20 7.80 -10.52
N ILE A 124 -1.18 8.95 -11.20
CA ILE A 124 -0.82 10.24 -10.58
C ILE A 124 -1.86 10.65 -9.54
N ILE A 125 -3.16 10.52 -9.86
CA ILE A 125 -4.23 10.79 -8.89
C ILE A 125 -4.15 9.82 -7.71
N GLY A 126 -3.81 8.55 -7.95
CA GLY A 126 -3.59 7.53 -6.91
C GLY A 126 -2.45 7.89 -5.95
N THR A 127 -1.46 8.69 -6.34
CA THR A 127 -0.43 9.14 -5.40
C THR A 127 -0.99 10.04 -4.30
N ILE A 128 -2.08 10.77 -4.55
CA ILE A 128 -2.75 11.60 -3.53
C ILE A 128 -3.32 10.71 -2.42
N GLU A 129 -3.81 9.52 -2.75
CA GLU A 129 -4.32 8.54 -1.79
C GLU A 129 -3.28 8.21 -0.71
N MET A 130 -2.01 8.02 -1.10
CA MET A 130 -0.93 7.72 -0.16
C MET A 130 -0.69 8.86 0.82
N PHE A 131 -0.75 10.11 0.36
CA PHE A 131 -0.60 11.27 1.23
C PHE A 131 -1.79 11.44 2.16
N LEU A 132 -3.00 11.27 1.66
CA LEU A 132 -4.22 11.29 2.48
C LEU A 132 -4.20 10.18 3.53
N ALA A 133 -3.79 8.96 3.17
CA ALA A 133 -3.67 7.85 4.11
C ALA A 133 -2.66 8.17 5.23
N ALA A 134 -1.48 8.70 4.90
CA ALA A 134 -0.48 9.09 5.88
C ALA A 134 -0.98 10.21 6.82
N TRP A 135 -1.69 11.22 6.27
CA TRP A 135 -2.31 12.27 7.08
C TRP A 135 -3.39 11.72 8.01
N LEU A 136 -4.27 10.86 7.53
CA LEU A 136 -5.30 10.21 8.33
C LEU A 136 -4.71 9.33 9.42
N ALA A 137 -3.65 8.55 9.12
CA ALA A 137 -2.96 7.72 10.09
C ALA A 137 -2.35 8.56 11.23
N ALA A 138 -1.73 9.69 10.88
CA ALA A 138 -1.06 10.56 11.86
C ALA A 138 -2.03 11.42 12.69
N TRP A 139 -3.10 11.96 12.08
CA TRP A 139 -3.96 12.96 12.73
C TRP A 139 -5.24 12.37 13.29
N VAL A 140 -5.87 11.43 12.59
CA VAL A 140 -7.15 10.84 13.00
C VAL A 140 -6.91 9.57 13.83
N LEU A 141 -6.15 8.63 13.30
CA LEU A 141 -5.90 7.35 13.95
C LEU A 141 -4.79 7.43 15.00
N ARG A 142 -3.86 8.39 14.86
CA ARG A 142 -2.71 8.57 15.76
C ARG A 142 -1.87 7.30 15.91
N THR A 143 -1.81 6.51 14.86
CA THR A 143 -1.04 5.25 14.80
C THR A 143 0.38 5.45 14.33
N GLU A 144 0.67 6.62 13.73
CA GLU A 144 1.98 6.98 13.20
C GLU A 144 2.41 8.37 13.70
N ASP A 145 3.72 8.60 13.67
CA ASP A 145 4.29 9.90 13.96
C ASP A 145 3.84 10.95 12.94
N ARG A 146 3.76 12.20 13.38
CA ARG A 146 3.35 13.29 12.50
C ARG A 146 4.32 13.44 11.34
N PRO A 147 3.82 13.51 10.10
CA PRO A 147 4.67 13.66 8.94
C PRO A 147 5.51 14.93 9.03
N GLY A 148 6.82 14.78 8.81
CA GLY A 148 7.77 15.87 8.87
C GLY A 148 7.59 16.89 7.73
N PRO A 149 8.25 18.06 7.80
CA PRO A 149 8.10 19.14 6.83
C PRO A 149 8.48 18.72 5.40
N ILE A 150 9.44 17.81 5.25
CA ILE A 150 9.84 17.26 3.94
C ILE A 150 8.70 16.47 3.31
N PHE A 151 7.98 15.67 4.11
CA PHE A 151 6.81 14.93 3.63
C PHE A 151 5.68 15.88 3.21
N ALA A 152 5.42 16.92 4.00
CA ALA A 152 4.41 17.93 3.68
C ALA A 152 4.75 18.67 2.36
N LEU A 153 6.02 19.03 2.16
CA LEU A 153 6.48 19.66 0.91
C LEU A 153 6.32 18.70 -0.29
N ALA A 154 6.71 17.44 -0.15
CA ALA A 154 6.55 16.43 -1.19
C ALA A 154 5.06 16.21 -1.55
N SER A 155 4.17 16.20 -0.55
CA SER A 155 2.72 16.09 -0.76
C SER A 155 2.16 17.28 -1.54
N LEU A 156 2.58 18.49 -1.20
CA LEU A 156 2.17 19.71 -1.90
C LEU A 156 2.68 19.72 -3.35
N MET A 157 3.93 19.34 -3.59
CA MET A 157 4.48 19.23 -4.94
C MET A 157 3.75 18.20 -5.78
N ALA A 158 3.45 17.03 -5.22
CA ALA A 158 2.68 15.98 -5.91
C ALA A 158 1.27 16.48 -6.26
N MET A 159 0.60 17.16 -5.33
CA MET A 159 -0.73 17.71 -5.56
C MET A 159 -0.73 18.80 -6.62
N ALA A 160 0.27 19.69 -6.60
CA ALA A 160 0.46 20.71 -7.65
C ALA A 160 0.68 20.06 -9.03
N GLY A 161 1.50 19.02 -9.11
CA GLY A 161 1.72 18.26 -10.34
C GLY A 161 0.44 17.62 -10.90
N VAL A 162 -0.42 17.08 -10.05
CA VAL A 162 -1.74 16.54 -10.46
C VAL A 162 -2.66 17.64 -11.01
N ILE A 163 -2.69 18.80 -10.33
CA ILE A 163 -3.51 19.93 -10.76
C ILE A 163 -3.04 20.45 -12.13
N VAL A 164 -1.74 20.63 -12.30
CA VAL A 164 -1.16 21.05 -13.60
C VAL A 164 -1.50 20.04 -14.69
N LEU A 165 -1.36 18.73 -14.41
CA LEU A 165 -1.70 17.70 -15.38
C LEU A 165 -3.19 17.70 -15.75
N ALA A 166 -4.07 17.95 -14.80
CA ALA A 166 -5.50 18.07 -15.04
C ALA A 166 -5.84 19.25 -15.92
N LEU A 167 -5.20 20.41 -15.69
CA LEU A 167 -5.42 21.65 -16.45
C LEU A 167 -4.86 21.61 -17.88
N VAL A 168 -3.75 20.91 -18.10
CA VAL A 168 -3.14 20.81 -19.46
C VAL A 168 -3.91 19.85 -20.36
N ARG A 169 -4.74 19.00 -19.82
CA ARG A 169 -5.54 18.02 -20.59
C ARG A 169 -6.98 18.46 -20.90
N THR A 170 -7.42 19.57 -20.36
CA THR A 170 -8.67 20.24 -20.74
C THR A 170 -8.46 21.16 -21.93
#